data_7ac5d68c0552cb7d37a731f374c8e56d
#
_entry.id   7ac5d68c0552cb7d37a731f374c8e56d
#
_cell.length_a   1.000
_cell.length_b   1.000
_cell.length_c   1.000
_cell.angle_alpha   90.00
_cell.angle_beta   90.00
_cell.angle_gamma   90.00
#
_symmetry.space_group_name_H-M   'P 1'
#
loop_
_entity.id
_entity.type
_entity.pdbx_description
1 polymer ?
#
loop_
_entity_poly.entity_id
_entity_poly.type
_entity_poly.pdbx_seq_one_letter_code
_entity_poly.pdbx_strand_id
1 'polypeptide(L)'
;MQFAALTGGEPLLHKAEATGFFKRLQHHFPDIHARLYTAGDPLDEKTAQQLQQAGLKEIRFSIKIDDPAEKQARILRRIRLAKKYIPTVMVEMPVIPGSGEQMKALLCELDALGVDGINLLEFCFPLANAAAFRERGFTLKYPPYQVYYNYWYAGGLAIAGSETLALELMLFALENALKLGVHYCSLENKHTGQVFQQNHLSPVDKTYYFSPRDAFFKCAKVFGSAITAVEALLAQHHIPVRHSQQHHYIQFHPSAISLLGALPVEVCLSLNVIEHLSETERDVKEVQLQHVTPSTFSLADI
;
A
#
# COMPACT_ATOMS: atom_id res chain seq x y z
N MET A 1 -3.96 17.39 5.78
CA MET A 1 -4.72 16.26 5.18
C MET A 1 -5.15 16.69 3.78
N GLN A 2 -4.87 15.89 2.73
CA GLN A 2 -5.21 16.25 1.34
C GLN A 2 -6.45 15.49 0.83
N PHE A 3 -6.73 14.33 1.39
CA PHE A 3 -7.80 13.43 0.97
C PHE A 3 -8.64 12.98 2.15
N ALA A 4 -9.95 12.83 1.94
CA ALA A 4 -10.85 12.14 2.85
C ALA A 4 -11.74 11.18 2.06
N ALA A 5 -11.88 9.96 2.55
CA ALA A 5 -12.66 8.92 1.89
C ALA A 5 -13.75 8.37 2.82
N LEU A 6 -14.96 8.24 2.29
CA LEU A 6 -16.04 7.50 2.92
C LEU A 6 -16.11 6.10 2.29
N THR A 7 -15.92 5.08 3.11
CA THR A 7 -15.88 3.68 2.72
C THR A 7 -16.44 2.79 3.84
N GLY A 8 -16.39 1.47 3.64
CA GLY A 8 -16.92 0.48 4.58
C GLY A 8 -18.37 0.12 4.28
N GLY A 9 -18.72 -1.17 4.31
CA GLY A 9 -20.04 -1.64 3.91
C GLY A 9 -20.50 -1.07 2.56
N GLU A 10 -21.71 -0.51 2.53
CA GLU A 10 -22.22 0.29 1.41
C GLU A 10 -22.73 1.64 1.94
N PRO A 11 -21.95 2.73 1.82
CA PRO A 11 -22.32 4.02 2.39
C PRO A 11 -23.66 4.59 1.86
N LEU A 12 -24.01 4.25 0.63
CA LEU A 12 -25.26 4.74 0.01
C LEU A 12 -26.53 4.02 0.47
N LEU A 13 -26.44 3.03 1.35
CA LEU A 13 -27.61 2.55 2.11
C LEU A 13 -28.09 3.62 3.11
N HIS A 14 -27.19 4.52 3.52
CA HIS A 14 -27.43 5.65 4.41
C HIS A 14 -27.19 6.97 3.69
N LYS A 15 -27.97 7.24 2.63
CA LYS A 15 -27.78 8.38 1.72
C LYS A 15 -27.75 9.74 2.41
N ALA A 16 -28.65 9.94 3.39
CA ALA A 16 -28.73 11.21 4.12
C ALA A 16 -27.47 11.47 4.95
N GLU A 17 -26.98 10.45 5.66
CA GLU A 17 -25.78 10.50 6.48
C GLU A 17 -24.53 10.70 5.62
N ALA A 18 -24.41 9.96 4.51
CA ALA A 18 -23.30 10.09 3.55
C ALA A 18 -23.27 11.51 2.95
N THR A 19 -24.41 12.02 2.51
CA THR A 19 -24.50 13.39 1.98
C THR A 19 -24.20 14.43 3.06
N GLY A 20 -24.70 14.24 4.28
CA GLY A 20 -24.43 15.09 5.42
C GLY A 20 -22.96 15.11 5.82
N PHE A 21 -22.27 13.96 5.73
CA PHE A 21 -20.82 13.85 5.93
C PHE A 21 -20.06 14.75 4.94
N PHE A 22 -20.32 14.64 3.64
CA PHE A 22 -19.63 15.43 2.62
C PHE A 22 -19.92 16.93 2.74
N LYS A 23 -21.16 17.32 3.07
CA LYS A 23 -21.50 18.73 3.35
C LYS A 23 -20.68 19.32 4.50
N ARG A 24 -20.57 18.59 5.62
CA ARG A 24 -19.75 19.01 6.76
C ARG A 24 -18.28 19.04 6.39
N LEU A 25 -17.80 18.04 5.67
CA LEU A 25 -16.41 17.96 5.22
C LEU A 25 -16.06 19.18 4.34
N GLN A 26 -16.88 19.49 3.35
CA GLN A 26 -16.70 20.65 2.46
C GLN A 26 -16.76 21.98 3.21
N HIS A 27 -17.63 22.07 4.22
CA HIS A 27 -17.74 23.29 5.04
C HIS A 27 -16.49 23.56 5.87
N HIS A 28 -15.93 22.54 6.51
CA HIS A 28 -14.75 22.71 7.39
C HIS A 28 -13.42 22.60 6.64
N PHE A 29 -13.38 21.93 5.50
CA PHE A 29 -12.17 21.63 4.73
C PHE A 29 -12.46 21.81 3.22
N PRO A 30 -12.63 23.04 2.71
CA PRO A 30 -13.08 23.28 1.32
C PRO A 30 -12.13 22.73 0.24
N ASP A 31 -10.84 22.67 0.55
CA ASP A 31 -9.80 22.22 -0.39
C ASP A 31 -9.56 20.70 -0.36
N ILE A 32 -10.25 19.96 0.53
CA ILE A 32 -10.03 18.52 0.64
C ILE A 32 -10.59 17.79 -0.57
N HIS A 33 -9.84 16.79 -1.07
CA HIS A 33 -10.35 15.88 -2.09
C HIS A 33 -11.23 14.82 -1.45
N ALA A 34 -12.55 15.03 -1.53
CA ALA A 34 -13.56 14.13 -0.96
C ALA A 34 -13.85 12.94 -1.90
N ARG A 35 -13.80 11.73 -1.38
CA ARG A 35 -13.95 10.49 -2.13
C ARG A 35 -14.99 9.58 -1.52
N LEU A 36 -15.79 8.91 -2.35
CA LEU A 36 -16.78 7.89 -1.95
C LEU A 36 -16.49 6.55 -2.63
N TYR A 37 -16.53 5.48 -1.86
CA TYR A 37 -16.51 4.10 -2.37
C TYR A 37 -17.91 3.49 -2.29
N THR A 38 -18.36 2.82 -3.36
CA THR A 38 -19.70 2.22 -3.44
C THR A 38 -19.74 1.02 -4.39
N ALA A 39 -20.62 0.07 -4.13
CA ALA A 39 -21.01 -0.95 -5.11
C ALA A 39 -21.94 -0.40 -6.20
N GLY A 40 -22.48 0.81 -6.02
CA GLY A 40 -23.31 1.52 -7.00
C GLY A 40 -24.80 1.19 -6.97
N ASP A 41 -25.21 0.07 -6.40
CA ASP A 41 -26.61 -0.37 -6.43
C ASP A 41 -27.61 0.69 -5.91
N PRO A 42 -27.33 1.37 -4.76
CA PRO A 42 -28.26 2.36 -4.22
C PRO A 42 -28.22 3.74 -4.92
N LEU A 43 -27.26 3.97 -5.81
CA LEU A 43 -27.09 5.28 -6.45
C LEU A 43 -28.26 5.56 -7.43
N ASP A 44 -28.99 6.63 -7.20
CA ASP A 44 -29.99 7.19 -8.11
C ASP A 44 -29.62 8.64 -8.49
N GLU A 45 -30.35 9.22 -9.41
CA GLU A 45 -30.09 10.56 -9.93
C GLU A 45 -30.18 11.64 -8.85
N LYS A 46 -31.17 11.56 -7.98
CA LYS A 46 -31.35 12.47 -6.85
C LYS A 46 -30.14 12.42 -5.91
N THR A 47 -29.68 11.20 -5.59
CA THR A 47 -28.50 11.01 -4.73
C THR A 47 -27.23 11.55 -5.39
N ALA A 48 -27.03 11.31 -6.70
CA ALA A 48 -25.87 11.83 -7.43
C ALA A 48 -25.85 13.37 -7.42
N GLN A 49 -27.00 14.04 -7.63
CA GLN A 49 -27.11 15.49 -7.51
C GLN A 49 -26.83 16.01 -6.11
N GLN A 50 -27.34 15.32 -5.09
CA GLN A 50 -27.08 15.70 -3.69
C GLN A 50 -25.61 15.54 -3.31
N LEU A 51 -24.92 14.50 -3.78
CA LEU A 51 -23.50 14.31 -3.57
C LEU A 51 -22.66 15.38 -4.29
N GLN A 52 -23.02 15.75 -5.52
CA GLN A 52 -22.41 16.86 -6.24
C GLN A 52 -22.53 18.17 -5.45
N GLN A 53 -23.74 18.51 -5.00
CA GLN A 53 -24.02 19.71 -4.20
C GLN A 53 -23.30 19.68 -2.83
N ALA A 54 -23.05 18.48 -2.30
CA ALA A 54 -22.29 18.29 -1.07
C ALA A 54 -20.77 18.39 -1.25
N GLY A 55 -20.27 18.62 -2.48
CA GLY A 55 -18.86 18.82 -2.78
C GLY A 55 -18.07 17.53 -2.97
N LEU A 56 -18.72 16.39 -3.26
CA LEU A 56 -18.03 15.17 -3.63
C LEU A 56 -17.19 15.38 -4.88
N LYS A 57 -15.88 15.04 -4.82
CA LYS A 57 -14.95 15.22 -5.95
C LYS A 57 -14.75 13.94 -6.75
N GLU A 58 -14.80 12.78 -6.08
CA GLU A 58 -14.49 11.50 -6.69
C GLU A 58 -15.42 10.39 -6.17
N ILE A 59 -15.94 9.57 -7.08
CA ILE A 59 -16.69 8.35 -6.74
C ILE A 59 -15.98 7.14 -7.33
N ARG A 60 -15.82 6.08 -6.53
CA ARG A 60 -15.19 4.82 -6.92
C ARG A 60 -16.19 3.68 -6.86
N PHE A 61 -16.38 3.02 -7.98
CA PHE A 61 -17.26 1.86 -8.10
C PHE A 61 -16.48 0.57 -7.97
N SER A 62 -16.96 -0.35 -7.16
CA SER A 62 -16.43 -1.72 -7.11
C SER A 62 -17.10 -2.57 -8.17
N ILE A 63 -16.32 -3.12 -9.10
CA ILE A 63 -16.78 -4.10 -10.09
C ILE A 63 -16.03 -5.41 -9.84
N LYS A 64 -16.74 -6.53 -9.92
CA LYS A 64 -16.14 -7.87 -9.92
C LYS A 64 -16.42 -8.53 -11.25
N ILE A 65 -15.36 -9.00 -11.91
CA ILE A 65 -15.50 -9.59 -13.26
C ILE A 65 -16.29 -10.90 -13.26
N ASP A 66 -16.37 -11.58 -12.12
CA ASP A 66 -17.13 -12.81 -11.92
C ASP A 66 -18.58 -12.58 -11.39
N ASP A 67 -19.00 -11.31 -11.26
CA ASP A 67 -20.41 -11.00 -10.99
C ASP A 67 -21.30 -11.35 -12.20
N PRO A 68 -22.59 -11.71 -11.99
CA PRO A 68 -23.54 -11.93 -13.08
C PRO A 68 -23.63 -10.73 -14.04
N ALA A 69 -23.78 -10.99 -15.35
CA ALA A 69 -23.82 -9.97 -16.39
C ALA A 69 -24.86 -8.88 -16.13
N GLU A 70 -26.03 -9.23 -15.59
CA GLU A 70 -27.07 -8.25 -15.22
C GLU A 70 -26.60 -7.27 -14.14
N LYS A 71 -25.81 -7.77 -13.15
CA LYS A 71 -25.25 -6.94 -12.08
C LYS A 71 -24.19 -6.00 -12.66
N GLN A 72 -23.30 -6.51 -13.50
CA GLN A 72 -22.29 -5.68 -14.18
C GLN A 72 -22.95 -4.58 -15.03
N ALA A 73 -23.93 -4.95 -15.85
CA ALA A 73 -24.67 -3.98 -16.66
C ALA A 73 -25.40 -2.92 -15.81
N ARG A 74 -25.90 -3.30 -14.61
CA ARG A 74 -26.52 -2.36 -13.68
C ARG A 74 -25.48 -1.38 -13.12
N ILE A 75 -24.30 -1.86 -12.73
CA ILE A 75 -23.22 -1.00 -12.23
C ILE A 75 -22.76 -0.04 -13.33
N LEU A 76 -22.58 -0.48 -14.58
CA LEU A 76 -22.20 0.36 -15.71
C LEU A 76 -23.24 1.47 -15.97
N ARG A 77 -24.54 1.18 -15.81
CA ARG A 77 -25.56 2.25 -15.85
C ARG A 77 -25.40 3.27 -14.72
N ARG A 78 -24.99 2.84 -13.50
CA ARG A 78 -24.73 3.76 -12.38
C ARG A 78 -23.46 4.59 -12.59
N ILE A 79 -22.43 4.01 -13.20
CA ILE A 79 -21.22 4.73 -13.62
C ILE A 79 -21.58 5.82 -14.63
N ARG A 80 -22.36 5.49 -15.67
CA ARG A 80 -22.85 6.48 -16.67
C ARG A 80 -23.67 7.59 -16.00
N LEU A 81 -24.46 7.27 -15.00
CA LEU A 81 -25.20 8.27 -14.22
C LEU A 81 -24.25 9.17 -13.43
N ALA A 82 -23.29 8.59 -12.71
CA ALA A 82 -22.33 9.33 -11.90
C ALA A 82 -21.50 10.32 -12.73
N LYS A 83 -21.08 9.93 -13.94
CA LYS A 83 -20.33 10.80 -14.88
C LYS A 83 -21.05 12.11 -15.24
N LYS A 84 -22.37 12.19 -15.07
CA LYS A 84 -23.12 13.44 -15.30
C LYS A 84 -22.96 14.47 -14.18
N TYR A 85 -22.63 14.02 -12.97
CA TYR A 85 -22.70 14.84 -11.76
C TYR A 85 -21.37 14.94 -11.00
N ILE A 86 -20.57 13.86 -10.98
CA ILE A 86 -19.35 13.80 -10.17
C ILE A 86 -18.13 14.03 -11.08
N PRO A 87 -17.22 14.94 -10.69
CA PRO A 87 -16.08 15.32 -11.51
C PRO A 87 -15.16 14.15 -11.90
N THR A 88 -14.87 13.25 -10.95
CA THR A 88 -13.99 12.10 -11.18
C THR A 88 -14.72 10.80 -10.85
N VAL A 89 -14.75 9.89 -11.80
CA VAL A 89 -15.35 8.55 -11.66
C VAL A 89 -14.29 7.50 -11.90
N MET A 90 -14.04 6.68 -10.88
CA MET A 90 -13.03 5.62 -10.87
C MET A 90 -13.68 4.25 -10.68
N VAL A 91 -12.97 3.20 -11.08
CA VAL A 91 -13.35 1.81 -10.83
C VAL A 91 -12.27 1.11 -10.02
N GLU A 92 -12.69 0.28 -9.07
CA GLU A 92 -11.84 -0.63 -8.30
C GLU A 92 -12.20 -2.06 -8.70
N MET A 93 -11.24 -2.84 -9.19
CA MET A 93 -11.51 -4.18 -9.68
C MET A 93 -10.40 -5.16 -9.31
N PRO A 94 -10.70 -6.28 -8.63
CA PRO A 94 -9.71 -7.34 -8.42
C PRO A 94 -9.38 -8.03 -9.76
N VAL A 95 -8.08 -8.28 -9.99
CA VAL A 95 -7.58 -8.95 -11.19
C VAL A 95 -7.61 -10.45 -10.98
N ILE A 96 -8.70 -11.08 -11.43
CA ILE A 96 -8.92 -12.54 -11.28
C ILE A 96 -8.20 -13.27 -12.40
N PRO A 97 -7.24 -14.18 -12.13
CA PRO A 97 -6.57 -14.95 -13.16
C PRO A 97 -7.56 -15.75 -14.02
N GLY A 98 -7.32 -15.79 -15.32
CA GLY A 98 -8.19 -16.46 -16.30
C GLY A 98 -9.32 -15.60 -16.87
N SER A 99 -9.50 -14.35 -16.42
CA SER A 99 -10.56 -13.45 -16.91
C SER A 99 -10.06 -12.38 -17.90
N GLY A 100 -8.89 -12.57 -18.52
CA GLY A 100 -8.21 -11.55 -19.31
C GLY A 100 -9.07 -10.92 -20.42
N GLU A 101 -9.72 -11.74 -21.24
CA GLU A 101 -10.55 -11.24 -22.36
C GLU A 101 -11.77 -10.45 -21.87
N GLN A 102 -12.40 -10.92 -20.80
CA GLN A 102 -13.53 -10.20 -20.18
C GLN A 102 -13.09 -8.85 -19.61
N MET A 103 -11.91 -8.82 -18.99
CA MET A 103 -11.34 -7.58 -18.43
C MET A 103 -10.93 -6.59 -19.53
N LYS A 104 -10.34 -7.06 -20.63
CA LYS A 104 -10.04 -6.20 -21.81
C LYS A 104 -11.32 -5.58 -22.38
N ALA A 105 -12.37 -6.38 -22.55
CA ALA A 105 -13.67 -5.88 -23.02
C ALA A 105 -14.22 -4.80 -22.07
N LEU A 106 -14.14 -5.03 -20.75
CA LEU A 106 -14.58 -4.06 -19.77
C LEU A 106 -13.74 -2.77 -19.80
N LEU A 107 -12.42 -2.83 -19.99
CA LEU A 107 -11.58 -1.64 -20.14
C LEU A 107 -12.04 -0.77 -21.32
N CYS A 108 -12.33 -1.39 -22.48
CA CYS A 108 -12.87 -0.66 -23.64
C CYS A 108 -14.24 -0.04 -23.34
N GLU A 109 -15.12 -0.73 -22.62
CA GLU A 109 -16.43 -0.19 -22.24
C GLU A 109 -16.32 1.00 -21.27
N LEU A 110 -15.42 0.90 -20.26
CA LEU A 110 -15.16 1.99 -19.33
C LEU A 110 -14.56 3.22 -20.03
N ASP A 111 -13.63 3.00 -20.96
CA ASP A 111 -13.05 4.05 -21.80
C ASP A 111 -14.14 4.75 -22.62
N ALA A 112 -15.00 3.99 -23.30
CA ALA A 112 -16.13 4.52 -24.08
C ALA A 112 -17.15 5.30 -23.22
N LEU A 113 -17.29 4.95 -21.94
CA LEU A 113 -18.11 5.69 -20.97
C LEU A 113 -17.43 6.96 -20.45
N GLY A 114 -16.14 7.18 -20.78
CA GLY A 114 -15.36 8.31 -20.30
C GLY A 114 -15.01 8.21 -18.81
N VAL A 115 -14.86 7.02 -18.27
CA VAL A 115 -14.37 6.80 -16.90
C VAL A 115 -12.94 7.32 -16.80
N ASP A 116 -12.62 8.00 -15.70
CA ASP A 116 -11.33 8.67 -15.54
C ASP A 116 -10.19 7.68 -15.25
N GLY A 117 -10.50 6.57 -14.58
CA GLY A 117 -9.49 5.54 -14.36
C GLY A 117 -10.00 4.28 -13.64
N ILE A 118 -9.17 3.27 -13.65
CA ILE A 118 -9.39 2.00 -12.97
C ILE A 118 -8.17 1.61 -12.14
N ASN A 119 -8.41 1.15 -10.91
CA ASN A 119 -7.42 0.45 -10.10
C ASN A 119 -7.59 -1.05 -10.29
N LEU A 120 -6.61 -1.67 -10.90
CA LEU A 120 -6.45 -3.11 -10.97
C LEU A 120 -5.85 -3.59 -9.65
N LEU A 121 -6.66 -4.21 -8.80
CA LEU A 121 -6.24 -4.67 -7.49
C LEU A 121 -5.63 -6.07 -7.60
N GLU A 122 -4.41 -6.27 -7.14
CA GLU A 122 -3.82 -7.60 -7.05
C GLU A 122 -4.74 -8.53 -6.26
N PHE A 123 -5.13 -9.66 -6.90
CA PHE A 123 -6.03 -10.62 -6.29
C PHE A 123 -5.30 -11.45 -5.24
N CYS A 124 -5.91 -11.66 -4.09
CA CYS A 124 -5.28 -12.31 -2.97
C CYS A 124 -6.23 -13.29 -2.27
N PHE A 125 -5.65 -14.28 -1.60
CA PHE A 125 -6.40 -15.13 -0.69
C PHE A 125 -6.95 -14.32 0.47
N PRO A 126 -8.24 -14.47 0.79
CA PRO A 126 -8.83 -13.81 1.94
C PRO A 126 -8.36 -14.50 3.25
N LEU A 127 -8.42 -13.77 4.36
CA LEU A 127 -8.17 -14.32 5.70
C LEU A 127 -9.20 -15.39 6.10
N ALA A 128 -10.44 -15.23 5.62
CA ALA A 128 -11.51 -16.21 5.76
C ALA A 128 -11.94 -16.73 4.38
N ASN A 129 -12.57 -17.91 4.31
CA ASN A 129 -13.03 -18.55 3.07
C ASN A 129 -11.93 -18.93 2.05
N ALA A 130 -10.69 -19.11 2.48
CA ALA A 130 -9.59 -19.52 1.63
C ALA A 130 -9.85 -20.90 0.95
N ALA A 131 -10.71 -21.75 1.53
CA ALA A 131 -11.11 -23.02 0.95
C ALA A 131 -11.79 -22.86 -0.42
N ALA A 132 -12.76 -21.94 -0.54
CA ALA A 132 -13.46 -21.66 -1.79
C ALA A 132 -12.52 -21.18 -2.90
N PHE A 133 -11.44 -20.49 -2.56
CA PHE A 133 -10.41 -20.07 -3.53
C PHE A 133 -9.56 -21.26 -4.00
N ARG A 134 -9.20 -22.17 -3.09
CA ARG A 134 -8.49 -23.41 -3.44
C ARG A 134 -9.34 -24.34 -4.32
N GLU A 135 -10.63 -24.46 -4.03
CA GLU A 135 -11.58 -25.23 -4.83
C GLU A 135 -11.69 -24.68 -6.27
N ARG A 136 -11.52 -23.37 -6.45
CA ARG A 136 -11.43 -22.73 -7.78
C ARG A 136 -10.05 -22.91 -8.45
N GLY A 137 -9.10 -23.61 -7.83
CA GLY A 137 -7.78 -23.88 -8.38
C GLY A 137 -6.77 -22.74 -8.26
N PHE A 138 -7.05 -21.69 -7.47
CA PHE A 138 -6.09 -20.62 -7.27
C PHE A 138 -4.91 -21.09 -6.42
N THR A 139 -3.70 -20.70 -6.83
CA THR A 139 -2.44 -20.99 -6.14
C THR A 139 -1.77 -19.70 -5.69
N LEU A 140 -0.84 -19.81 -4.73
CA LEU A 140 -0.06 -18.68 -4.26
C LEU A 140 0.96 -18.21 -5.31
N LYS A 141 1.19 -16.92 -5.39
CA LYS A 141 2.27 -16.32 -6.18
C LYS A 141 3.63 -16.82 -5.65
N TYR A 142 4.51 -17.23 -6.58
CA TYR A 142 5.86 -17.65 -6.26
C TYR A 142 6.89 -16.94 -7.17
N PRO A 143 7.99 -16.39 -6.61
CA PRO A 143 8.22 -16.21 -5.18
C PRO A 143 7.25 -15.19 -4.56
N PRO A 144 6.87 -15.36 -3.27
CA PRO A 144 6.07 -14.36 -2.58
C PRO A 144 6.93 -13.12 -2.29
N TYR A 145 6.31 -11.95 -2.20
CA TYR A 145 7.00 -10.79 -1.64
C TYR A 145 7.18 -10.96 -0.12
N GLN A 146 8.25 -10.36 0.41
CA GLN A 146 8.56 -10.48 1.84
C GLN A 146 7.73 -9.47 2.64
N VAL A 147 7.06 -9.97 3.67
CA VAL A 147 6.33 -9.16 4.65
C VAL A 147 7.07 -9.23 5.97
N TYR A 148 7.90 -8.24 6.26
CA TYR A 148 8.65 -8.19 7.51
C TYR A 148 7.81 -7.77 8.71
N TYR A 149 6.79 -6.93 8.47
CA TYR A 149 5.88 -6.46 9.49
C TYR A 149 4.46 -6.40 8.94
N ASN A 150 3.53 -7.08 9.59
CA ASN A 150 2.14 -7.17 9.16
C ASN A 150 1.29 -6.12 9.88
N TYR A 151 1.08 -4.98 9.22
CA TYR A 151 -0.01 -4.08 9.60
C TYR A 151 -1.32 -4.73 9.19
N TRP A 152 -2.27 -4.87 10.12
CA TRP A 152 -3.53 -5.60 9.97
C TRP A 152 -4.33 -5.36 8.66
N TYR A 153 -3.99 -4.31 7.91
CA TYR A 153 -4.65 -3.94 6.65
C TYR A 153 -4.11 -4.68 5.41
N ALA A 154 -2.90 -5.20 5.43
CA ALA A 154 -2.22 -5.72 4.23
C ALA A 154 -2.17 -7.25 4.14
N GLY A 155 -2.96 -7.97 4.91
CA GLY A 155 -2.79 -9.39 5.20
C GLY A 155 -3.15 -10.40 4.09
N GLY A 156 -3.31 -10.01 2.83
CA GLY A 156 -3.60 -10.95 1.76
C GLY A 156 -2.35 -11.61 1.19
N LEU A 157 -2.44 -12.92 0.89
CA LEU A 157 -1.43 -13.64 0.12
C LEU A 157 -1.76 -13.55 -1.37
N ALA A 158 -0.86 -12.97 -2.18
CA ALA A 158 -1.05 -12.78 -3.61
C ALA A 158 -1.32 -14.10 -4.34
N ILE A 159 -2.27 -14.08 -5.27
CA ILE A 159 -2.62 -15.22 -6.13
C ILE A 159 -1.75 -15.20 -7.39
N ALA A 160 -1.21 -16.40 -7.75
CA ALA A 160 -0.41 -16.57 -8.96
C ALA A 160 -1.18 -16.13 -10.21
N GLY A 161 -0.51 -15.42 -11.12
CA GLY A 161 -1.08 -14.94 -12.38
C GLY A 161 -1.84 -13.62 -12.29
N SER A 162 -2.19 -13.12 -11.09
CA SER A 162 -2.89 -11.84 -10.95
C SER A 162 -2.04 -10.66 -11.40
N GLU A 163 -0.78 -10.58 -10.96
CA GLU A 163 0.16 -9.53 -11.37
C GLU A 163 0.42 -9.57 -12.88
N THR A 164 0.73 -10.76 -13.42
CA THR A 164 0.99 -10.93 -14.86
C THR A 164 -0.18 -10.41 -15.67
N LEU A 165 -1.41 -10.82 -15.31
CA LEU A 165 -2.61 -10.34 -15.99
C LEU A 165 -2.80 -8.83 -15.82
N ALA A 166 -2.50 -8.25 -14.66
CA ALA A 166 -2.60 -6.80 -14.47
C ALA A 166 -1.64 -6.04 -15.41
N LEU A 167 -0.40 -6.52 -15.55
CA LEU A 167 0.59 -5.93 -16.46
C LEU A 167 0.17 -6.09 -17.93
N GLU A 168 -0.38 -7.25 -18.32
CA GLU A 168 -0.95 -7.48 -19.66
C GLU A 168 -2.11 -6.51 -19.96
N LEU A 169 -2.98 -6.24 -18.99
CA LEU A 169 -4.08 -5.30 -19.13
C LEU A 169 -3.59 -3.85 -19.26
N MET A 170 -2.56 -3.48 -18.53
CA MET A 170 -1.92 -2.15 -18.67
C MET A 170 -1.30 -2.01 -20.08
N LEU A 171 -0.58 -3.02 -20.55
CA LEU A 171 -0.01 -3.05 -21.90
C LEU A 171 -1.11 -2.96 -22.97
N PHE A 172 -2.17 -3.76 -22.84
CA PHE A 172 -3.34 -3.70 -23.71
C PHE A 172 -3.94 -2.28 -23.78
N ALA A 173 -4.09 -1.61 -22.63
CA ALA A 173 -4.62 -0.25 -22.62
C ALA A 173 -3.72 0.74 -23.37
N LEU A 174 -2.40 0.62 -23.24
CA LEU A 174 -1.42 1.44 -23.96
C LEU A 174 -1.43 1.16 -25.46
N GLU A 175 -1.41 -0.11 -25.86
CA GLU A 175 -1.41 -0.52 -27.28
C GLU A 175 -2.69 -0.11 -28.02
N ASN A 176 -3.83 -0.07 -27.30
CA ASN A 176 -5.11 0.37 -27.87
C ASN A 176 -5.38 1.87 -27.65
N ALA A 177 -4.41 2.62 -27.15
CA ALA A 177 -4.49 4.07 -26.91
C ALA A 177 -5.76 4.48 -26.11
N LEU A 178 -6.15 3.67 -25.10
CA LEU A 178 -7.27 4.00 -24.24
C LEU A 178 -6.97 5.29 -23.46
N LYS A 179 -7.98 6.14 -23.30
CA LYS A 179 -7.91 7.37 -22.51
C LYS A 179 -8.11 7.11 -21.02
N LEU A 180 -8.67 5.95 -20.69
CA LEU A 180 -8.84 5.45 -19.33
C LEU A 180 -7.50 5.34 -18.62
N GLY A 181 -7.31 6.00 -17.48
CA GLY A 181 -6.14 5.80 -16.64
C GLY A 181 -6.15 4.39 -16.02
N VAL A 182 -5.14 3.57 -16.28
CA VAL A 182 -5.03 2.22 -15.73
C VAL A 182 -3.90 2.16 -14.73
N HIS A 183 -4.21 1.83 -13.48
CA HIS A 183 -3.27 1.72 -12.37
C HIS A 183 -3.28 0.31 -11.79
N TYR A 184 -2.11 -0.30 -11.62
CA TYR A 184 -1.97 -1.57 -10.89
C TYR A 184 -1.64 -1.30 -9.42
N CYS A 185 -2.49 -1.80 -8.55
CA CYS A 185 -2.35 -1.69 -7.11
C CYS A 185 -1.90 -3.03 -6.53
N SER A 186 -0.58 -3.25 -6.46
CA SER A 186 0.00 -4.48 -5.91
C SER A 186 -0.12 -4.53 -4.38
N LEU A 187 -0.12 -5.75 -3.83
CA LEU A 187 -0.07 -5.95 -2.38
C LEU A 187 1.26 -5.48 -1.79
N GLU A 188 2.35 -5.70 -2.52
CA GLU A 188 3.68 -5.25 -2.14
C GLU A 188 3.75 -3.72 -2.00
N ASN A 189 3.25 -2.97 -2.99
CA ASN A 189 3.19 -1.50 -2.92
C ASN A 189 2.29 -1.01 -1.78
N LYS A 190 1.19 -1.70 -1.51
CA LYS A 190 0.34 -1.38 -0.35
C LYS A 190 1.11 -1.56 0.96
N HIS A 191 1.83 -2.68 1.08
CA HIS A 191 2.63 -2.95 2.26
C HIS A 191 3.74 -1.90 2.45
N THR A 192 4.52 -1.63 1.41
CA THR A 192 5.57 -0.61 1.44
C THR A 192 5.01 0.78 1.76
N GLY A 193 3.87 1.14 1.18
CA GLY A 193 3.18 2.41 1.46
C GLY A 193 2.72 2.52 2.92
N GLN A 194 2.28 1.43 3.54
CA GLN A 194 1.90 1.41 4.96
C GLN A 194 3.13 1.57 5.86
N VAL A 195 4.22 0.88 5.58
CA VAL A 195 5.50 1.03 6.30
C VAL A 195 5.99 2.47 6.20
N PHE A 196 5.95 3.06 5.00
CA PHE A 196 6.31 4.47 4.79
C PHE A 196 5.44 5.41 5.63
N GLN A 197 4.11 5.28 5.59
CA GLN A 197 3.19 6.13 6.36
C GLN A 197 3.45 6.03 7.87
N GLN A 198 3.82 4.86 8.34
CA GLN A 198 4.12 4.62 9.74
C GLN A 198 5.44 5.27 10.17
N ASN A 199 6.45 5.23 9.32
CA ASN A 199 7.83 5.55 9.68
C ASN A 199 8.26 7.00 9.33
N HIS A 200 7.87 7.53 8.16
CA HIS A 200 8.47 8.72 7.54
C HIS A 200 8.43 10.01 8.37
N LEU A 201 7.45 10.16 9.28
CA LEU A 201 7.31 11.33 10.15
C LEU A 201 7.80 11.09 11.58
N SER A 202 8.34 9.90 11.86
CA SER A 202 8.75 9.56 13.22
C SER A 202 10.20 9.93 13.45
N PRO A 203 10.51 10.76 14.44
CA PRO A 203 11.89 11.05 14.79
C PRO A 203 12.53 9.81 15.42
N VAL A 204 13.73 9.49 14.96
CA VAL A 204 14.61 8.48 15.54
C VAL A 204 15.98 9.09 15.84
N ASP A 205 16.79 8.41 16.64
CA ASP A 205 18.12 8.89 16.93
C ASP A 205 19.09 8.75 15.72
N LYS A 206 20.26 9.38 15.82
CA LYS A 206 21.25 9.45 14.72
C LYS A 206 21.88 8.10 14.34
N THR A 207 21.62 7.03 15.08
CA THR A 207 22.13 5.68 14.77
C THR A 207 21.25 4.97 13.74
N TYR A 208 20.08 5.52 13.39
CA TYR A 208 19.19 4.96 12.39
C TYR A 208 19.31 5.64 11.03
N TYR A 209 19.19 4.84 10.00
CA TYR A 209 19.05 5.25 8.60
C TYR A 209 17.61 4.93 8.14
N PHE A 210 16.91 5.91 7.58
CA PHE A 210 15.63 5.68 6.93
C PHE A 210 15.86 5.28 5.48
N SER A 211 15.53 4.02 5.14
CA SER A 211 15.74 3.50 3.79
C SER A 211 14.66 4.02 2.81
N PRO A 212 15.03 4.68 1.72
CA PRO A 212 14.09 5.10 0.69
C PRO A 212 13.55 3.93 -0.15
N ARG A 213 14.18 2.75 -0.09
CA ARG A 213 13.80 1.57 -0.89
C ARG A 213 12.60 0.84 -0.32
N ASP A 214 12.56 0.69 1.00
CA ASP A 214 11.58 -0.14 1.70
C ASP A 214 10.90 0.57 2.88
N ALA A 215 11.30 1.81 3.16
CA ALA A 215 10.79 2.66 4.23
C ALA A 215 11.00 2.14 5.67
N PHE A 216 11.88 1.14 5.85
CA PHE A 216 12.29 0.71 7.18
C PHE A 216 13.39 1.60 7.76
N PHE A 217 13.41 1.71 9.08
CA PHE A 217 14.59 2.21 9.78
C PHE A 217 15.63 1.11 9.89
N LYS A 218 16.87 1.40 9.53
CA LYS A 218 17.98 0.45 9.59
C LYS A 218 19.08 0.97 10.49
N CYS A 219 19.71 0.07 11.25
CA CYS A 219 20.91 0.38 12.03
C CYS A 219 21.87 -0.80 12.00
N ALA A 220 23.16 -0.53 12.17
CA ALA A 220 24.17 -1.55 12.32
C ALA A 220 24.31 -1.94 13.80
N LYS A 221 24.53 -3.21 14.05
CA LYS A 221 24.77 -3.75 15.40
C LYS A 221 26.01 -4.65 15.42
N VAL A 222 26.80 -4.54 16.49
CA VAL A 222 27.92 -5.42 16.82
C VAL A 222 27.74 -5.93 18.23
N PHE A 223 27.93 -7.22 18.43
CA PHE A 223 27.68 -7.91 19.68
C PHE A 223 28.96 -8.40 20.33
N GLY A 224 28.91 -8.60 21.65
CA GLY A 224 29.91 -9.35 22.42
C GLY A 224 31.31 -8.73 22.49
N SER A 225 32.34 -9.52 22.36
CA SER A 225 33.75 -9.11 22.62
C SER A 225 34.30 -8.11 21.60
N ALA A 226 33.70 -8.01 20.39
CA ALA A 226 34.15 -7.09 19.37
C ALA A 226 33.76 -5.62 19.66
N ILE A 227 32.85 -5.37 20.58
CA ILE A 227 32.30 -4.02 20.89
C ILE A 227 33.43 -3.02 21.16
N THR A 228 34.37 -3.32 22.01
CA THR A 228 35.43 -2.37 22.43
C THR A 228 36.28 -1.92 21.25
N ALA A 229 36.67 -2.85 20.37
CA ALA A 229 37.49 -2.52 19.19
C ALA A 229 36.72 -1.68 18.19
N VAL A 230 35.44 -2.03 17.94
CA VAL A 230 34.56 -1.31 17.01
C VAL A 230 34.24 0.07 17.55
N GLU A 231 33.93 0.21 18.83
CA GLU A 231 33.66 1.50 19.46
C GLU A 231 34.86 2.45 19.39
N ALA A 232 36.07 1.95 19.65
CA ALA A 232 37.29 2.75 19.52
C ALA A 232 37.49 3.27 18.10
N LEU A 233 37.22 2.45 17.08
CA LEU A 233 37.29 2.87 15.68
C LEU A 233 36.21 3.89 15.32
N LEU A 234 34.97 3.65 15.72
CA LEU A 234 33.85 4.57 15.46
C LEU A 234 34.05 5.93 16.15
N ALA A 235 34.65 5.95 17.36
CA ALA A 235 35.00 7.15 18.08
C ALA A 235 36.04 8.01 17.32
N GLN A 236 37.07 7.38 16.70
CA GLN A 236 38.06 8.07 15.86
C GLN A 236 37.40 8.78 14.65
N HIS A 237 36.30 8.26 14.16
CA HIS A 237 35.54 8.83 13.06
C HIS A 237 34.34 9.68 13.51
N HIS A 238 34.22 9.98 14.80
CA HIS A 238 33.11 10.74 15.38
C HIS A 238 31.71 10.17 15.09
N ILE A 239 31.61 8.86 14.93
CA ILE A 239 30.32 8.16 14.68
C ILE A 239 29.61 7.94 16.00
N PRO A 240 28.36 8.41 16.17
CA PRO A 240 27.59 8.18 17.39
C PRO A 240 27.25 6.69 17.55
N VAL A 241 27.35 6.22 18.78
CA VAL A 241 26.96 4.85 19.17
C VAL A 241 25.92 4.87 20.26
N ARG A 242 25.05 3.86 20.28
CA ARG A 242 24.12 3.59 21.37
C ARG A 242 24.38 2.21 21.93
N HIS A 243 24.46 2.09 23.26
CA HIS A 243 24.68 0.82 23.94
C HIS A 243 23.36 0.19 24.38
N SER A 244 23.25 -1.13 24.22
CA SER A 244 22.27 -1.94 24.89
C SER A 244 22.98 -2.82 25.93
N GLN A 245 22.84 -2.48 27.20
CA GLN A 245 23.38 -3.30 28.28
C GLN A 245 22.65 -4.63 28.43
N GLN A 246 21.35 -4.64 28.24
CA GLN A 246 20.49 -5.83 28.36
C GLN A 246 20.86 -6.91 27.33
N HIS A 247 21.17 -6.49 26.08
CA HIS A 247 21.42 -7.42 24.97
C HIS A 247 22.87 -7.42 24.50
N HIS A 248 23.79 -6.76 25.24
CA HIS A 248 25.22 -6.73 24.98
C HIS A 248 25.60 -6.42 23.52
N TYR A 249 25.07 -5.30 22.98
CA TYR A 249 25.47 -4.80 21.67
C TYR A 249 25.67 -3.27 21.67
N ILE A 250 26.43 -2.80 20.68
CA ILE A 250 26.40 -1.39 20.26
C ILE A 250 25.66 -1.25 18.96
N GLN A 251 24.97 -0.11 18.82
CA GLN A 251 24.22 0.29 17.63
C GLN A 251 24.81 1.56 17.06
N PHE A 252 24.92 1.65 15.74
CA PHE A 252 25.43 2.82 15.01
C PHE A 252 24.82 2.92 13.62
N HIS A 253 25.04 4.07 12.95
CA HIS A 253 24.48 4.33 11.63
C HIS A 253 25.10 3.40 10.56
N PRO A 254 24.34 2.79 9.65
CA PRO A 254 24.82 1.81 8.67
C PRO A 254 25.90 2.35 7.72
N SER A 255 25.97 3.65 7.48
CA SER A 255 27.03 4.25 6.66
C SER A 255 28.46 3.99 7.17
N ALA A 256 28.59 3.63 8.45
CA ALA A 256 29.89 3.32 9.04
C ALA A 256 30.29 1.84 8.94
N ILE A 257 29.44 0.96 8.39
CA ILE A 257 29.74 -0.47 8.26
C ILE A 257 31.01 -0.72 7.48
N SER A 258 31.22 -0.04 6.36
CA SER A 258 32.39 -0.19 5.49
C SER A 258 33.72 0.15 6.19
N LEU A 259 33.71 1.02 7.22
CA LEU A 259 34.90 1.33 8.03
C LEU A 259 35.44 0.10 8.76
N LEU A 260 34.57 -0.88 9.03
CA LEU A 260 34.91 -2.10 9.76
C LEU A 260 35.53 -3.19 8.89
N GLY A 261 35.69 -2.95 7.57
CA GLY A 261 36.15 -3.96 6.60
C GLY A 261 37.52 -4.59 6.90
N ALA A 262 38.38 -3.91 7.68
CA ALA A 262 39.68 -4.43 8.11
C ALA A 262 39.63 -5.19 9.43
N LEU A 263 38.51 -5.21 10.16
CA LEU A 263 38.36 -5.87 11.43
C LEU A 263 37.70 -7.25 11.26
N PRO A 264 38.12 -8.26 12.02
CA PRO A 264 37.51 -9.59 12.05
C PRO A 264 36.24 -9.56 12.91
N VAL A 265 35.23 -8.83 12.49
CA VAL A 265 33.98 -8.63 13.26
C VAL A 265 32.76 -9.03 12.46
N GLU A 266 31.78 -9.61 13.18
CA GLU A 266 30.45 -9.85 12.63
C GLU A 266 29.59 -8.59 12.82
N VAL A 267 29.01 -8.11 11.73
CA VAL A 267 28.11 -6.97 11.73
C VAL A 267 26.72 -7.43 11.32
N CYS A 268 25.72 -7.03 12.09
CA CYS A 268 24.32 -7.26 11.77
C CYS A 268 23.66 -5.94 11.34
N LEU A 269 22.92 -5.99 10.23
CA LEU A 269 21.96 -4.96 9.85
C LEU A 269 20.61 -5.28 10.47
N SER A 270 20.08 -4.35 11.26
CA SER A 270 18.79 -4.45 11.93
C SER A 270 17.74 -3.65 11.14
N LEU A 271 16.61 -4.28 10.81
CA LEU A 271 15.43 -3.64 10.23
C LEU A 271 14.44 -3.33 11.34
N ASN A 272 13.92 -2.11 11.34
CA ASN A 272 13.06 -1.64 12.42
C ASN A 272 11.86 -0.85 11.88
N VAL A 273 10.74 -0.90 12.61
CA VAL A 273 9.53 -0.13 12.37
C VAL A 273 9.16 0.65 13.62
N ILE A 274 8.41 1.73 13.44
CA ILE A 274 7.77 2.41 14.55
C ILE A 274 6.48 1.68 14.92
N GLU A 275 6.36 1.28 16.17
CA GLU A 275 5.13 0.73 16.72
C GLU A 275 4.45 1.77 17.61
N HIS A 276 3.19 2.08 17.32
CA HIS A 276 2.39 2.97 18.16
C HIS A 276 1.75 2.15 19.28
N LEU A 277 2.22 2.33 20.49
CA LEU A 277 1.69 1.67 21.68
C LEU A 277 0.42 2.38 22.19
N SER A 278 0.35 3.71 21.97
CA SER A 278 -0.82 4.56 22.25
C SER A 278 -0.81 5.78 21.32
N GLU A 279 -1.73 6.72 21.49
CA GLU A 279 -1.75 7.99 20.72
C GLU A 279 -0.48 8.83 20.95
N THR A 280 0.15 8.71 22.10
CA THR A 280 1.31 9.49 22.50
C THR A 280 2.60 8.68 22.66
N GLU A 281 2.50 7.37 22.71
CA GLU A 281 3.64 6.48 22.99
C GLU A 281 4.01 5.69 21.73
N ARG A 282 5.30 5.73 21.39
CA ARG A 282 5.87 5.06 20.23
C ARG A 282 7.12 4.31 20.64
N ASP A 283 7.34 3.15 20.08
CA ASP A 283 8.55 2.36 20.24
C ASP A 283 9.14 1.98 18.88
N VAL A 284 10.46 1.72 18.87
CA VAL A 284 11.18 1.22 17.69
C VAL A 284 11.32 -0.28 17.82
N LYS A 285 10.52 -1.02 17.06
CA LYS A 285 10.51 -2.47 17.08
C LYS A 285 11.42 -3.04 16.00
N GLU A 286 12.37 -3.88 16.45
CA GLU A 286 13.18 -4.68 15.53
C GLU A 286 12.36 -5.81 14.94
N VAL A 287 12.37 -5.93 13.61
CA VAL A 287 11.61 -6.96 12.89
C VAL A 287 12.50 -8.00 12.22
N GLN A 288 13.76 -7.63 11.96
CA GLN A 288 14.74 -8.56 11.39
C GLN A 288 16.17 -8.14 11.76
N LEU A 289 17.04 -9.15 11.92
CA LEU A 289 18.50 -9.02 11.94
C LEU A 289 19.07 -9.87 10.80
N GLN A 290 20.01 -9.33 10.04
CA GLN A 290 20.74 -10.06 9.01
C GLN A 290 22.23 -9.77 9.08
N HIS A 291 23.07 -10.77 8.86
CA HIS A 291 24.52 -10.57 8.75
C HIS A 291 24.86 -9.82 7.47
N VAL A 292 25.80 -8.91 7.59
CA VAL A 292 26.37 -8.18 6.45
C VAL A 292 27.90 -8.26 6.46
N THR A 293 28.49 -8.29 5.30
CA THR A 293 29.95 -8.31 5.14
C THR A 293 30.44 -6.87 5.00
N PRO A 294 31.21 -6.34 5.98
CA PRO A 294 31.62 -4.93 5.96
C PRO A 294 32.39 -4.50 4.72
N SER A 295 33.26 -5.38 4.17
CA SER A 295 34.08 -5.07 3.00
C SER A 295 33.32 -4.95 1.68
N THR A 296 32.11 -5.51 1.59
CA THR A 296 31.23 -5.47 0.40
C THR A 296 29.97 -4.67 0.62
N PHE A 297 29.75 -4.15 1.83
CA PHE A 297 28.55 -3.40 2.17
C PHE A 297 28.50 -2.04 1.48
N SER A 298 27.34 -1.73 0.90
CA SER A 298 27.04 -0.41 0.36
C SER A 298 25.71 0.10 0.96
N LEU A 299 25.69 1.35 1.39
CA LEU A 299 24.46 2.00 1.86
C LEU A 299 23.40 2.11 0.76
N ALA A 300 23.83 2.15 -0.51
CA ALA A 300 22.94 2.20 -1.67
C ALA A 300 22.16 0.89 -1.89
N ASP A 301 22.60 -0.22 -1.27
CA ASP A 301 21.93 -1.53 -1.41
C ASP A 301 20.77 -1.72 -0.43
N ILE A 302 20.58 -0.79 0.51
CA ILE A 302 19.59 -0.93 1.58
C ILE A 302 18.56 0.20 1.65
#